data_c8a9b33d81c60e9f1e4f644519446476
#
_entry.id   c8a9b33d81c60e9f1e4f644519446476
#
_cell.length_a   1.000
_cell.length_b   1.000
_cell.length_c   1.000
_cell.angle_alpha   90.00
_cell.angle_beta   90.00
_cell.angle_gamma   90.00
#
_symmetry.space_group_name_H-M   'P 1'
#
loop_
_entity.id
_entity.type
_entity.pdbx_description
1 polymer ?
#
loop_
_entity_poly.entity_id
_entity_poly.type
_entity_poly.pdbx_seq_one_letter_code
_entity_poly.pdbx_strand_id
1 'polypeptide(L)'
;MTAIANHPQRNTLRLQLRENLLLKDMQPAQWEALEPLLTVGEYRKGDRLARQGDEEMLQFFVLEGMVKRVVSNPEGHEMILRFAAETEMDTSFAAWRLRTPIPYSIVAVTGVRTAELPMPQWVDFLEKHPGVMSRFEYEVMKLMSEVMAHTITLHLLDAPGRLSRFNRKHPELAARIPKKELAAYLNLTPETLSRLKQKLGGT
;
A
#
# COMPACT_ATOMS: atom_id res chain seq x y z
N MET A 1 -8.45 -4.70 17.85
CA MET A 1 -8.43 -3.38 17.16
C MET A 1 -9.09 -2.35 18.04
N THR A 2 -8.53 -1.15 18.17
CA THR A 2 -9.03 -0.07 19.03
C THR A 2 -9.50 1.07 18.12
N ALA A 3 -10.71 1.60 18.38
CA ALA A 3 -11.17 2.79 17.66
C ALA A 3 -10.19 3.96 17.85
N ILE A 4 -9.94 4.75 16.81
CA ILE A 4 -9.02 5.90 16.88
C ILE A 4 -9.41 6.85 18.01
N ALA A 5 -10.70 7.10 18.20
CA ALA A 5 -11.23 7.98 19.24
C ALA A 5 -10.80 7.57 20.67
N ASN A 6 -10.59 6.28 20.90
CA ASN A 6 -10.22 5.69 22.20
C ASN A 6 -8.73 5.37 22.31
N HIS A 7 -7.93 5.62 21.27
CA HIS A 7 -6.51 5.30 21.26
C HIS A 7 -5.70 6.31 22.09
N PRO A 8 -4.71 5.88 22.91
CA PRO A 8 -3.88 6.79 23.71
C PRO A 8 -3.18 7.89 22.89
N GLN A 9 -2.78 7.56 21.65
CA GLN A 9 -2.11 8.46 20.70
C GLN A 9 -3.06 9.09 19.68
N ARG A 10 -4.36 9.21 19.99
CA ARG A 10 -5.38 9.67 19.03
C ARG A 10 -5.01 10.97 18.28
N ASN A 11 -4.38 11.92 18.95
CA ASN A 11 -4.02 13.20 18.33
C ASN A 11 -2.93 13.02 17.27
N THR A 12 -1.91 12.20 17.54
CA THR A 12 -0.86 11.85 16.57
C THR A 12 -1.45 11.12 15.38
N LEU A 13 -2.30 10.13 15.62
CA LEU A 13 -2.97 9.35 14.55
C LEU A 13 -3.85 10.24 13.66
N ARG A 14 -4.58 11.21 14.25
CA ARG A 14 -5.35 12.20 13.50
C ARG A 14 -4.47 13.08 12.62
N LEU A 15 -3.32 13.53 13.11
CA LEU A 15 -2.37 14.30 12.31
C LEU A 15 -1.83 13.49 11.14
N GLN A 16 -1.40 12.25 11.40
CA GLN A 16 -0.92 11.34 10.35
C GLN A 16 -2.00 11.06 9.30
N LEU A 17 -3.26 10.84 9.69
CA LEU A 17 -4.37 10.67 8.76
C LEU A 17 -4.61 11.90 7.88
N ARG A 18 -4.45 13.11 8.43
CA ARG A 18 -4.61 14.37 7.68
C ARG A 18 -3.53 14.59 6.63
N GLU A 19 -2.37 13.92 6.77
CA GLU A 19 -1.32 13.90 5.74
C GLU A 19 -1.60 12.87 4.63
N ASN A 20 -2.59 11.99 4.80
CA ASN A 20 -2.91 10.98 3.80
C ASN A 20 -3.36 11.63 2.48
N LEU A 21 -2.77 11.20 1.37
CA LEU A 21 -2.97 11.80 0.03
C LEU A 21 -4.45 11.84 -0.41
N LEU A 22 -5.25 10.87 0.02
CA LEU A 22 -6.68 10.83 -0.26
C LEU A 22 -7.48 11.76 0.68
N LEU A 23 -7.11 11.80 1.97
CA LEU A 23 -7.94 12.38 3.03
C LEU A 23 -7.61 13.84 3.36
N LYS A 24 -6.43 14.33 2.98
CA LYS A 24 -5.89 15.66 3.38
C LYS A 24 -6.82 16.84 3.09
N ASP A 25 -7.63 16.75 2.03
CA ASP A 25 -8.52 17.84 1.60
C ASP A 25 -9.97 17.65 2.08
N MET A 26 -10.20 16.73 3.04
CA MET A 26 -11.52 16.51 3.61
C MET A 26 -11.96 17.67 4.49
N GLN A 27 -13.25 18.03 4.36
CA GLN A 27 -13.89 19.05 5.17
C GLN A 27 -14.14 18.56 6.62
N PRO A 28 -14.28 19.45 7.62
CA PRO A 28 -14.51 19.05 9.01
C PRO A 28 -15.66 18.06 9.20
N ALA A 29 -16.81 18.28 8.54
CA ALA A 29 -17.96 17.41 8.63
C ALA A 29 -17.68 15.98 8.06
N GLN A 30 -16.82 15.88 7.05
CA GLN A 30 -16.40 14.59 6.50
C GLN A 30 -15.49 13.84 7.48
N TRP A 31 -14.62 14.56 8.20
CA TRP A 31 -13.79 13.99 9.26
C TRP A 31 -14.63 13.49 10.43
N GLU A 32 -15.62 14.27 10.86
CA GLU A 32 -16.56 13.88 11.92
C GLU A 32 -17.33 12.61 11.56
N ALA A 33 -17.66 12.41 10.28
CA ALA A 33 -18.33 11.21 9.80
C ALA A 33 -17.40 9.99 9.65
N LEU A 34 -16.13 10.19 9.22
CA LEU A 34 -15.19 9.10 8.96
C LEU A 34 -14.50 8.57 10.22
N GLU A 35 -14.03 9.46 11.09
CA GLU A 35 -13.18 9.09 12.22
C GLU A 35 -13.80 8.02 13.16
N PRO A 36 -15.11 8.07 13.50
CA PRO A 36 -15.74 7.05 14.34
C PRO A 36 -15.72 5.63 13.73
N LEU A 37 -15.58 5.52 12.40
CA LEU A 37 -15.54 4.25 11.68
C LEU A 37 -14.14 3.61 11.68
N LEU A 38 -13.11 4.40 11.97
CA LEU A 38 -11.73 3.96 11.86
C LEU A 38 -11.25 3.25 13.12
N THR A 39 -10.58 2.12 12.91
CA THR A 39 -9.84 1.39 13.93
C THR A 39 -8.34 1.42 13.64
N VAL A 40 -7.52 1.22 14.68
CA VAL A 40 -6.07 1.14 14.55
C VAL A 40 -5.64 -0.32 14.43
N GLY A 41 -4.93 -0.65 13.36
CA GLY A 41 -4.21 -1.90 13.20
C GLY A 41 -2.73 -1.72 13.50
N GLU A 42 -2.14 -2.64 14.25
CA GLU A 42 -0.69 -2.69 14.52
C GLU A 42 -0.15 -4.05 14.09
N TYR A 43 0.87 -4.00 13.23
CA TYR A 43 1.42 -5.19 12.58
C TYR A 43 2.93 -5.22 12.73
N ARG A 44 3.47 -6.41 13.03
CA ARG A 44 4.90 -6.66 13.02
C ARG A 44 5.36 -6.95 11.59
N LYS A 45 6.64 -6.76 11.34
CA LYS A 45 7.25 -7.19 10.08
C LYS A 45 6.91 -8.64 9.75
N GLY A 46 6.37 -8.86 8.56
CA GLY A 46 5.96 -10.17 8.06
C GLY A 46 4.48 -10.51 8.29
N ASP A 47 3.78 -9.76 9.14
CA ASP A 47 2.34 -9.97 9.36
C ASP A 47 1.56 -9.67 8.08
N ARG A 48 0.45 -10.39 7.89
CA ARG A 48 -0.47 -10.21 6.76
C ARG A 48 -1.67 -9.39 7.22
N LEU A 49 -1.83 -8.21 6.62
CA LEU A 49 -2.99 -7.33 6.82
C LEU A 49 -4.21 -7.85 6.06
N ALA A 50 -3.98 -8.45 4.91
CA ALA A 50 -4.97 -9.13 4.08
C ALA A 50 -4.32 -10.34 3.41
N ARG A 51 -5.08 -11.40 3.17
CA ARG A 51 -4.60 -12.63 2.54
C ARG A 51 -5.22 -12.82 1.16
N GLN A 52 -4.44 -13.30 0.23
CA GLN A 52 -4.94 -13.74 -1.07
C GLN A 52 -5.98 -14.86 -0.86
N GLY A 53 -7.15 -14.69 -1.47
CA GLY A 53 -8.28 -15.61 -1.33
C GLY A 53 -9.31 -15.20 -0.27
N ASP A 54 -9.00 -14.23 0.61
CA ASP A 54 -9.98 -13.75 1.60
C ASP A 54 -11.15 -13.03 0.90
N GLU A 55 -12.34 -13.15 1.49
CA GLU A 55 -13.56 -12.44 1.07
C GLU A 55 -13.82 -11.19 1.91
N GLU A 56 -13.35 -11.18 3.16
CA GLU A 56 -13.43 -9.98 4.02
C GLU A 56 -12.37 -8.96 3.60
N MET A 57 -12.83 -7.75 3.33
CA MET A 57 -12.00 -6.70 2.78
C MET A 57 -12.02 -5.45 3.65
N LEU A 58 -10.83 -4.89 3.86
CA LEU A 58 -10.63 -3.64 4.58
C LEU A 58 -10.07 -2.57 3.64
N GLN A 59 -10.41 -1.32 3.92
CA GLN A 59 -9.67 -0.16 3.45
C GLN A 59 -8.57 0.15 4.45
N PHE A 60 -7.33 0.34 3.99
CA PHE A 60 -6.16 0.67 4.80
C PHE A 60 -5.63 2.06 4.44
N PHE A 61 -5.30 2.84 5.48
CA PHE A 61 -4.51 4.07 5.39
C PHE A 61 -3.23 3.83 6.19
N VAL A 62 -2.07 3.89 5.53
CA VAL A 62 -0.78 3.65 6.19
C VAL A 62 -0.38 4.89 6.98
N LEU A 63 -0.26 4.74 8.29
CA LEU A 63 0.13 5.79 9.23
C LEU A 63 1.62 5.75 9.52
N GLU A 64 2.17 4.54 9.69
CA GLU A 64 3.59 4.30 9.95
C GLU A 64 4.04 3.03 9.26
N GLY A 65 5.27 3.04 8.77
CA GLY A 65 5.91 1.87 8.18
C GLY A 65 5.60 1.67 6.70
N MET A 66 5.79 0.45 6.25
CA MET A 66 5.67 0.10 4.84
C MET A 66 5.02 -1.28 4.68
N VAL A 67 4.10 -1.38 3.73
CA VAL A 67 3.49 -2.64 3.29
C VAL A 67 3.87 -2.95 1.85
N LYS A 68 3.78 -4.23 1.48
CA LYS A 68 3.87 -4.70 0.10
C LYS A 68 2.61 -5.46 -0.28
N ARG A 69 2.21 -5.34 -1.54
CA ARG A 69 1.19 -6.18 -2.16
C ARG A 69 1.88 -7.32 -2.88
N VAL A 70 1.55 -8.56 -2.54
CA VAL A 70 2.22 -9.75 -3.07
C VAL A 70 1.21 -10.78 -3.57
N VAL A 71 1.48 -11.37 -4.73
CA VAL A 71 0.76 -12.52 -5.28
C VAL A 71 1.63 -13.75 -5.11
N SER A 72 1.02 -14.85 -4.66
CA SER A 72 1.69 -16.15 -4.54
C SER A 72 1.02 -17.16 -5.44
N ASN A 73 1.82 -18.01 -6.10
CA ASN A 73 1.29 -19.18 -6.81
C ASN A 73 1.21 -20.41 -5.86
N PRO A 74 0.55 -21.51 -6.26
CA PRO A 74 0.45 -22.71 -5.42
C PRO A 74 1.80 -23.32 -5.01
N GLU A 75 2.86 -23.13 -5.81
CA GLU A 75 4.21 -23.59 -5.53
C GLU A 75 4.97 -22.70 -4.56
N GLY A 76 4.34 -21.60 -4.07
CA GLY A 76 4.92 -20.68 -3.10
C GLY A 76 5.84 -19.62 -3.70
N HIS A 77 5.91 -19.48 -5.02
CA HIS A 77 6.62 -18.35 -5.64
C HIS A 77 5.82 -17.07 -5.45
N GLU A 78 6.50 -16.04 -5.00
CA GLU A 78 5.91 -14.73 -4.74
C GLU A 78 6.38 -13.66 -5.73
N MET A 79 5.46 -12.81 -6.16
CA MET A 79 5.74 -11.60 -6.93
C MET A 79 5.19 -10.39 -6.19
N ILE A 80 6.05 -9.39 -5.95
CA ILE A 80 5.65 -8.13 -5.35
C ILE A 80 5.10 -7.21 -6.44
N LEU A 81 3.87 -6.72 -6.25
CA LEU A 81 3.19 -5.85 -7.21
C LEU A 81 3.46 -4.37 -6.94
N ARG A 82 3.51 -3.96 -5.66
CA ARG A 82 3.80 -2.60 -5.22
C ARG A 82 4.20 -2.55 -3.75
N PHE A 83 4.75 -1.41 -3.36
CA PHE A 83 4.86 -0.98 -1.96
C PHE A 83 3.90 0.17 -1.70
N ALA A 84 3.46 0.31 -0.46
CA ALA A 84 2.80 1.50 0.05
C ALA A 84 3.43 1.88 1.38
N ALA A 85 3.63 3.17 1.60
CA ALA A 85 4.24 3.73 2.80
C ALA A 85 3.32 4.76 3.46
N GLU A 86 3.82 5.49 4.44
CA GLU A 86 3.09 6.55 5.13
C GLU A 86 2.44 7.50 4.12
N THR A 87 1.30 8.04 4.47
CA THR A 87 0.44 8.92 3.65
C THR A 87 -0.28 8.26 2.49
N GLU A 88 0.03 7.01 2.16
CA GLU A 88 -0.64 6.26 1.11
C GLU A 88 -1.77 5.39 1.66
N MET A 89 -2.59 4.87 0.75
CA MET A 89 -3.60 3.87 1.04
C MET A 89 -3.28 2.54 0.36
N ASP A 90 -3.85 1.45 0.88
CA ASP A 90 -4.00 0.20 0.15
C ASP A 90 -5.45 -0.29 0.27
N THR A 91 -5.96 -0.94 -0.78
CA THR A 91 -7.39 -1.27 -0.89
C THR A 91 -7.63 -2.50 -1.74
N SER A 92 -8.64 -3.27 -1.39
CA SER A 92 -9.18 -4.37 -2.20
C SER A 92 -10.46 -3.98 -2.95
N PHE A 93 -10.72 -2.68 -3.13
CA PHE A 93 -11.95 -2.14 -3.72
C PHE A 93 -12.32 -2.76 -5.06
N ALA A 94 -11.34 -3.00 -5.94
CA ALA A 94 -11.62 -3.62 -7.24
C ALA A 94 -12.19 -5.04 -7.08
N ALA A 95 -11.61 -5.86 -6.22
CA ALA A 95 -12.11 -7.19 -5.92
C ALA A 95 -13.50 -7.14 -5.28
N TRP A 96 -13.71 -6.22 -4.35
CA TRP A 96 -15.00 -6.00 -3.71
C TRP A 96 -16.09 -5.61 -4.75
N ARG A 97 -15.79 -4.68 -5.65
CA ARG A 97 -16.72 -4.28 -6.74
C ARG A 97 -17.02 -5.40 -7.71
N LEU A 98 -16.05 -6.25 -8.00
CA LEU A 98 -16.19 -7.40 -8.89
C LEU A 98 -16.77 -8.64 -8.20
N ARG A 99 -16.98 -8.58 -6.86
CA ARG A 99 -17.44 -9.71 -6.05
C ARG A 99 -16.56 -10.96 -6.20
N THR A 100 -15.25 -10.72 -6.20
CA THR A 100 -14.23 -11.78 -6.25
C THR A 100 -13.40 -11.78 -4.97
N PRO A 101 -12.81 -12.91 -4.56
CA PRO A 101 -11.83 -12.92 -3.47
C PRO A 101 -10.66 -11.99 -3.74
N ILE A 102 -9.95 -11.57 -2.68
CA ILE A 102 -8.75 -10.72 -2.79
C ILE A 102 -7.69 -11.47 -3.62
N PRO A 103 -7.20 -10.89 -4.74
CA PRO A 103 -6.26 -11.59 -5.63
C PRO A 103 -4.79 -11.52 -5.17
N TYR A 104 -4.49 -10.90 -4.03
CA TYR A 104 -3.14 -10.70 -3.47
C TYR A 104 -3.18 -10.66 -1.95
N SER A 105 -2.02 -10.80 -1.31
CA SER A 105 -1.85 -10.49 0.11
C SER A 105 -1.26 -9.10 0.29
N ILE A 106 -1.60 -8.43 1.41
CA ILE A 106 -0.93 -7.21 1.88
C ILE A 106 -0.09 -7.63 3.09
N VAL A 107 1.23 -7.39 3.02
CA VAL A 107 2.21 -7.88 4.01
C VAL A 107 3.03 -6.72 4.55
N ALA A 108 3.22 -6.66 5.85
CA ALA A 108 4.06 -5.68 6.52
C ALA A 108 5.55 -5.89 6.20
N VAL A 109 6.22 -4.90 5.62
CA VAL A 109 7.66 -4.92 5.30
C VAL A 109 8.49 -4.48 6.50
N THR A 110 7.95 -3.61 7.32
CA THR A 110 8.49 -3.09 8.58
C THR A 110 7.50 -3.33 9.70
N GLY A 111 7.66 -2.77 10.89
CA GLY A 111 6.55 -2.51 11.79
C GLY A 111 5.60 -1.53 11.13
N VAL A 112 4.29 -1.80 11.15
CA VAL A 112 3.26 -1.02 10.44
C VAL A 112 2.15 -0.65 11.39
N ARG A 113 1.69 0.59 11.29
CA ARG A 113 0.44 1.05 11.88
C ARG A 113 -0.48 1.57 10.79
N THR A 114 -1.73 1.16 10.84
CA THR A 114 -2.77 1.59 9.89
C THR A 114 -3.96 2.20 10.62
N ALA A 115 -4.69 3.06 9.91
CA ALA A 115 -6.10 3.25 10.17
C ALA A 115 -6.88 2.41 9.15
N GLU A 116 -7.89 1.70 9.62
CA GLU A 116 -8.59 0.75 8.79
C GLU A 116 -10.09 0.67 9.12
N LEU A 117 -10.88 0.30 8.13
CA LEU A 117 -12.31 0.07 8.29
C LEU A 117 -12.80 -0.97 7.27
N PRO A 118 -13.91 -1.69 7.56
CA PRO A 118 -14.52 -2.62 6.63
C PRO A 118 -14.91 -1.95 5.32
N MET A 119 -14.68 -2.65 4.20
CA MET A 119 -14.98 -2.12 2.86
C MET A 119 -16.44 -1.67 2.68
N PRO A 120 -17.47 -2.40 3.19
CA PRO A 120 -18.85 -1.91 3.12
C PRO A 120 -19.03 -0.54 3.79
N GLN A 121 -18.47 -0.33 4.99
CA GLN A 121 -18.57 0.96 5.69
C GLN A 121 -17.82 2.08 4.95
N TRP A 122 -16.68 1.75 4.34
CA TRP A 122 -15.93 2.70 3.51
C TRP A 122 -16.77 3.13 2.30
N VAL A 123 -17.40 2.18 1.61
CA VAL A 123 -18.24 2.48 0.44
C VAL A 123 -19.47 3.30 0.83
N ASP A 124 -20.15 2.96 1.93
CA ASP A 124 -21.28 3.75 2.44
C ASP A 124 -20.89 5.20 2.77
N PHE A 125 -19.67 5.39 3.31
CA PHE A 125 -19.12 6.72 3.54
C PHE A 125 -18.86 7.46 2.22
N LEU A 126 -18.26 6.80 1.24
CA LEU A 126 -17.97 7.39 -0.07
C LEU A 126 -19.24 7.80 -0.82
N GLU A 127 -20.28 6.99 -0.79
CA GLU A 127 -21.56 7.29 -1.44
C GLU A 127 -22.23 8.56 -0.88
N LYS A 128 -22.03 8.84 0.41
CA LYS A 128 -22.50 10.08 1.06
C LYS A 128 -21.60 11.29 0.78
N HIS A 129 -20.40 11.06 0.24
CA HIS A 129 -19.39 12.12 0.02
C HIS A 129 -18.80 12.05 -1.39
N PRO A 130 -19.55 12.45 -2.44
CA PRO A 130 -19.13 12.29 -3.85
C PRO A 130 -17.76 12.87 -4.19
N GLY A 131 -17.35 13.99 -3.56
CA GLY A 131 -16.03 14.57 -3.77
C GLY A 131 -14.89 13.71 -3.24
N VAL A 132 -15.13 12.94 -2.15
CA VAL A 132 -14.15 11.95 -1.63
C VAL A 132 -14.16 10.72 -2.51
N MET A 133 -15.34 10.27 -2.98
CA MET A 133 -15.48 9.15 -3.91
C MET A 133 -14.65 9.39 -5.18
N SER A 134 -14.81 10.54 -5.84
CA SER A 134 -14.07 10.85 -7.07
C SER A 134 -12.55 10.84 -6.86
N ARG A 135 -12.06 11.36 -5.73
CA ARG A 135 -10.63 11.29 -5.39
C ARG A 135 -10.18 9.85 -5.10
N PHE A 136 -11.00 9.07 -4.41
CA PHE A 136 -10.72 7.67 -4.14
C PHE A 136 -10.62 6.86 -5.43
N GLU A 137 -11.56 7.02 -6.35
CA GLU A 137 -11.53 6.36 -7.66
C GLU A 137 -10.27 6.75 -8.46
N TYR A 138 -9.88 8.03 -8.41
CA TYR A 138 -8.64 8.48 -9.03
C TYR A 138 -7.40 7.79 -8.42
N GLU A 139 -7.31 7.71 -7.09
CA GLU A 139 -6.19 7.01 -6.43
C GLU A 139 -6.19 5.50 -6.71
N VAL A 140 -7.37 4.87 -6.83
CA VAL A 140 -7.48 3.46 -7.26
C VAL A 140 -6.99 3.28 -8.70
N MET A 141 -7.40 4.14 -9.63
CA MET A 141 -6.93 4.09 -11.03
C MET A 141 -5.42 4.30 -11.12
N LYS A 142 -4.87 5.25 -10.36
CA LYS A 142 -3.44 5.52 -10.28
C LYS A 142 -2.68 4.28 -9.77
N LEU A 143 -3.16 3.66 -8.68
CA LEU A 143 -2.61 2.44 -8.12
C LEU A 143 -2.60 1.30 -9.16
N MET A 144 -3.70 1.08 -9.87
CA MET A 144 -3.80 0.06 -10.92
C MET A 144 -2.84 0.35 -12.08
N SER A 145 -2.74 1.61 -12.50
CA SER A 145 -1.78 2.04 -13.52
C SER A 145 -0.32 1.81 -13.10
N GLU A 146 0.00 2.02 -11.82
CA GLU A 146 1.35 1.77 -11.29
C GLU A 146 1.70 0.29 -11.30
N VAL A 147 0.77 -0.59 -10.89
CA VAL A 147 0.96 -2.05 -10.96
C VAL A 147 1.15 -2.49 -12.41
N MET A 148 0.34 -1.98 -13.35
CA MET A 148 0.50 -2.29 -14.78
C MET A 148 1.85 -1.82 -15.31
N ALA A 149 2.26 -0.57 -15.00
CA ALA A 149 3.55 -0.02 -15.44
C ALA A 149 4.73 -0.80 -14.85
N HIS A 150 4.60 -1.32 -13.61
CA HIS A 150 5.60 -2.20 -13.02
C HIS A 150 5.69 -3.53 -13.76
N THR A 151 4.56 -4.18 -14.05
CA THR A 151 4.51 -5.43 -14.82
C THR A 151 5.16 -5.26 -16.19
N ILE A 152 4.82 -4.18 -16.92
CA ILE A 152 5.46 -3.84 -18.20
C ILE A 152 6.98 -3.69 -18.04
N THR A 153 7.43 -3.01 -16.97
CA THR A 153 8.86 -2.82 -16.66
C THR A 153 9.59 -4.15 -16.49
N LEU A 154 8.98 -5.11 -15.79
CA LEU A 154 9.57 -6.44 -15.58
C LEU A 154 9.74 -7.22 -16.88
N HIS A 155 8.84 -7.02 -17.86
CA HIS A 155 8.88 -7.72 -19.14
C HIS A 155 9.79 -7.04 -20.18
N LEU A 156 9.86 -5.71 -20.19
CA LEU A 156 10.54 -4.97 -21.26
C LEU A 156 11.96 -4.53 -20.92
N LEU A 157 12.30 -4.33 -19.63
CA LEU A 157 13.60 -3.83 -19.25
C LEU A 157 14.52 -4.92 -18.73
N ASP A 158 15.81 -4.77 -19.01
CA ASP A 158 16.88 -5.55 -18.39
C ASP A 158 17.09 -5.16 -16.91
N ALA A 159 17.94 -5.90 -16.20
CA ALA A 159 18.16 -5.70 -14.77
C ALA A 159 18.67 -4.29 -14.40
N PRO A 160 19.67 -3.70 -15.12
CA PRO A 160 20.06 -2.30 -14.91
C PRO A 160 18.93 -1.30 -15.15
N GLY A 161 18.18 -1.47 -16.22
CA GLY A 161 17.04 -0.62 -16.59
C GLY A 161 15.94 -0.62 -15.54
N ARG A 162 15.60 -1.80 -14.97
CA ARG A 162 14.63 -1.91 -13.88
C ARG A 162 15.05 -1.13 -12.64
N LEU A 163 16.32 -1.27 -12.22
CA LEU A 163 16.85 -0.56 -11.06
C LEU A 163 16.91 0.94 -11.29
N SER A 164 17.39 1.39 -12.46
CA SER A 164 17.43 2.82 -12.81
C SER A 164 16.04 3.44 -12.82
N ARG A 165 15.05 2.77 -13.44
CA ARG A 165 13.67 3.23 -13.47
C ARG A 165 13.08 3.34 -12.05
N PHE A 166 13.32 2.32 -11.20
CA PHE A 166 12.85 2.33 -9.83
C PHE A 166 13.42 3.50 -9.02
N ASN A 167 14.74 3.69 -9.04
CA ASN A 167 15.41 4.77 -8.32
C ASN A 167 14.94 6.15 -8.77
N ARG A 168 14.67 6.34 -10.07
CA ARG A 168 14.15 7.59 -10.60
C ARG A 168 12.72 7.86 -10.19
N LYS A 169 11.87 6.81 -10.15
CA LYS A 169 10.44 6.95 -9.86
C LYS A 169 10.16 7.02 -8.35
N HIS A 170 10.96 6.33 -7.53
CA HIS A 170 10.74 6.15 -6.11
C HIS A 170 12.03 6.37 -5.30
N PRO A 171 12.66 7.56 -5.38
CA PRO A 171 13.97 7.80 -4.74
C PRO A 171 13.94 7.59 -3.22
N GLU A 172 12.85 8.02 -2.56
CA GLU A 172 12.68 7.88 -1.11
C GLU A 172 12.50 6.42 -0.68
N LEU A 173 11.69 5.66 -1.43
CA LEU A 173 11.48 4.23 -1.16
C LEU A 173 12.75 3.42 -1.41
N ALA A 174 13.56 3.79 -2.41
CA ALA A 174 14.80 3.09 -2.75
C ALA A 174 15.81 3.03 -1.58
N ALA A 175 15.78 4.04 -0.70
CA ALA A 175 16.62 4.10 0.50
C ALA A 175 16.04 3.30 1.68
N ARG A 176 14.71 3.11 1.73
CA ARG A 176 14.00 2.53 2.86
C ARG A 176 13.66 1.04 2.70
N ILE A 177 13.43 0.59 1.46
CA ILE A 177 13.06 -0.80 1.18
C ILE A 177 14.23 -1.74 1.52
N PRO A 178 14.02 -2.80 2.33
CA PRO A 178 15.03 -3.81 2.58
C PRO A 178 15.54 -4.43 1.28
N LYS A 179 16.86 -4.63 1.18
CA LYS A 179 17.52 -5.12 -0.04
C LYS A 179 16.86 -6.38 -0.62
N LYS A 180 16.47 -7.33 0.24
CA LYS A 180 15.79 -8.57 -0.17
C LYS A 180 14.45 -8.27 -0.87
N GLU A 181 13.67 -7.36 -0.30
CA GLU A 181 12.37 -6.97 -0.85
C GLU A 181 12.51 -6.20 -2.18
N LEU A 182 13.47 -5.28 -2.25
CA LEU A 182 13.75 -4.56 -3.49
C LEU A 182 14.23 -5.50 -4.60
N ALA A 183 15.09 -6.47 -4.27
CA ALA A 183 15.54 -7.48 -5.24
C ALA A 183 14.34 -8.29 -5.76
N ALA A 184 13.48 -8.79 -4.88
CA ALA A 184 12.27 -9.52 -5.25
C ALA A 184 11.33 -8.68 -6.14
N TYR A 185 11.10 -7.41 -5.78
CA TYR A 185 10.29 -6.48 -6.57
C TYR A 185 10.82 -6.27 -7.99
N LEU A 186 12.14 -6.19 -8.14
CA LEU A 186 12.79 -6.02 -9.44
C LEU A 186 13.01 -7.34 -10.20
N ASN A 187 12.53 -8.46 -9.67
CA ASN A 187 12.79 -9.81 -10.16
C ASN A 187 14.30 -10.08 -10.34
N LEU A 188 15.06 -9.82 -9.26
CA LEU A 188 16.50 -10.00 -9.17
C LEU A 188 16.85 -10.80 -7.92
N THR A 189 18.07 -11.40 -7.91
CA THR A 189 18.65 -11.87 -6.66
C THR A 189 19.28 -10.73 -5.85
N PRO A 190 19.39 -10.84 -4.51
CA PRO A 190 20.07 -9.82 -3.69
C PRO A 190 21.52 -9.56 -4.10
N GLU A 191 22.22 -10.58 -4.60
CA GLU A 191 23.60 -10.51 -5.10
C GLU A 191 23.68 -9.69 -6.39
N THR A 192 22.74 -9.95 -7.32
CA THR A 192 22.64 -9.20 -8.58
C THR A 192 22.34 -7.72 -8.31
N LEU A 193 21.38 -7.45 -7.41
CA LEU A 193 21.05 -6.08 -7.00
C LEU A 193 22.27 -5.36 -6.40
N SER A 194 23.07 -6.04 -5.56
CA SER A 194 24.30 -5.47 -4.97
C SER A 194 25.31 -5.09 -6.03
N ARG A 195 25.60 -5.99 -6.97
CA ARG A 195 26.54 -5.72 -8.07
C ARG A 195 26.10 -4.53 -8.93
N LEU A 196 24.78 -4.44 -9.20
CA LEU A 196 24.24 -3.33 -9.96
C LEU A 196 24.36 -2.00 -9.21
N LYS A 197 24.04 -1.97 -7.89
CA LYS A 197 24.20 -0.76 -7.06
C LYS A 197 25.66 -0.28 -7.02
N GLN A 198 26.63 -1.20 -6.91
CA GLN A 198 28.07 -0.85 -6.95
C GLN A 198 28.49 -0.24 -8.29
N LYS A 199 28.00 -0.79 -9.41
CA LYS A 199 28.30 -0.27 -10.75
C LYS A 199 27.68 1.11 -11.00
N LEU A 200 26.48 1.37 -10.46
CA LEU A 200 25.76 2.64 -10.64
C LEU A 200 26.18 3.73 -9.64
N GLY A 201 26.75 3.35 -8.49
CA GLY A 201 27.23 4.29 -7.47
C GLY A 201 28.72 4.63 -7.57
N GLY A 202 29.44 4.05 -8.52
CA GLY A 202 30.85 4.29 -8.80
C GLY A 202 31.13 5.23 -9.99
N THR A 203 30.09 6.00 -10.40
CA THR A 203 30.25 7.05 -11.46
C THR A 203 30.04 8.42 -10.87
#